data_1eb09d94afe8a4f7699119461ea4824b
#
_entry.id   1eb09d94afe8a4f7699119461ea4824b
#
_cell.length_a   1.000
_cell.length_b   1.000
_cell.length_c   1.000
_cell.angle_alpha   90.00
_cell.angle_beta   90.00
_cell.angle_gamma   90.00
#
_symmetry.space_group_name_H-M   'P 1'
#
loop_
_entity.id
_entity.type
_entity.pdbx_description
1 polymer ?
#
loop_
_entity_poly.entity_id
_entity_poly.type
_entity_poly.pdbx_seq_one_letter_code
_entity_poly.pdbx_strand_id
1 'polypeptide(L)'
;MTNLASLREQKELRYAKKGLALALMSGMIWSSDGLILGKGLAEKPFDNPALWLFAPLLAAGLHDFCAACLSLAINGAQGKGREVIRTLRSKAGRSCIWGALLGAPLGMGGYLMALSMAGPAYVLPITSLYPAIAALLALVFLKERVSLRAWGGLAL
;
A
#
# COMPACT_ATOMS: atom_id res chain seq x y z
N MET A 1 -29.46 -29.36 -9.82
CA MET A 1 -28.04 -28.88 -9.95
C MET A 1 -27.91 -27.37 -10.09
N THR A 2 -28.94 -26.64 -10.44
CA THR A 2 -28.98 -25.17 -10.60
C THR A 2 -28.78 -24.36 -9.31
N ASN A 3 -29.09 -24.92 -8.14
CA ASN A 3 -29.09 -24.17 -6.88
C ASN A 3 -27.68 -23.94 -6.28
N LEU A 4 -26.73 -24.85 -6.51
CA LEU A 4 -25.36 -24.71 -5.98
C LEU A 4 -24.52 -23.71 -6.77
N ALA A 5 -24.73 -23.60 -8.08
CA ALA A 5 -24.02 -22.63 -8.93
C ALA A 5 -24.45 -21.19 -8.60
N SER A 6 -25.78 -20.97 -8.45
CA SER A 6 -26.32 -19.66 -8.09
C SER A 6 -25.90 -19.21 -6.68
N LEU A 7 -25.79 -20.12 -5.73
CA LEU A 7 -25.30 -19.83 -4.36
C LEU A 7 -23.81 -19.46 -4.36
N ARG A 8 -23.00 -20.12 -5.17
CA ARG A 8 -21.58 -19.75 -5.35
C ARG A 8 -21.43 -18.36 -5.97
N GLU A 9 -22.16 -18.09 -7.03
CA GLU A 9 -22.15 -16.78 -7.71
C GLU A 9 -22.59 -15.65 -6.76
N GLN A 10 -23.66 -15.85 -5.98
CA GLN A 10 -24.09 -14.87 -4.98
C GLN A 10 -23.04 -14.65 -3.88
N LYS A 11 -22.34 -15.70 -3.47
CA LYS A 11 -21.26 -15.60 -2.48
C LYS A 11 -20.08 -14.82 -3.05
N GLU A 12 -19.67 -15.10 -4.27
CA GLU A 12 -18.59 -14.37 -4.97
C GLU A 12 -18.92 -12.89 -5.15
N LEU A 13 -20.15 -12.57 -5.58
CA LEU A 13 -20.61 -11.20 -5.69
C LEU A 13 -20.62 -10.46 -4.34
N ARG A 14 -20.98 -11.13 -3.27
CA ARG A 14 -20.94 -10.54 -1.93
C ARG A 14 -19.51 -10.25 -1.46
N TYR A 15 -18.58 -11.16 -1.72
CA TYR A 15 -17.16 -10.94 -1.44
C TYR A 15 -16.58 -9.82 -2.29
N ALA A 16 -16.90 -9.77 -3.58
CA ALA A 16 -16.47 -8.71 -4.48
C ALA A 16 -16.97 -7.32 -4.02
N LYS A 17 -18.26 -7.20 -3.63
CA LYS A 17 -18.81 -5.94 -3.09
C LYS A 17 -18.12 -5.51 -1.79
N LYS A 18 -17.86 -6.45 -0.86
CA LYS A 18 -17.11 -6.15 0.37
C LYS A 18 -15.67 -5.73 0.05
N GLY A 19 -15.00 -6.43 -0.86
CA GLY A 19 -13.65 -6.08 -1.31
C GLY A 19 -13.59 -4.69 -1.91
N LEU A 20 -14.55 -4.33 -2.76
CA LEU A 20 -14.64 -3.01 -3.36
C LEU A 20 -14.86 -1.91 -2.31
N ALA A 21 -15.79 -2.12 -1.37
CA ALA A 21 -16.03 -1.17 -0.28
C ALA A 21 -14.78 -0.95 0.58
N LEU A 22 -14.07 -2.02 0.93
CA LEU A 22 -12.82 -1.94 1.70
C LEU A 22 -11.71 -1.25 0.91
N ALA A 23 -11.62 -1.49 -0.41
CA ALA A 23 -10.65 -0.83 -1.26
C ALA A 23 -10.90 0.68 -1.35
N LEU A 24 -12.16 1.10 -1.50
CA LEU A 24 -12.54 2.52 -1.49
C LEU A 24 -12.20 3.19 -0.16
N MET A 25 -12.55 2.54 0.96
CA MET A 25 -12.20 3.04 2.30
C MET A 25 -10.68 3.16 2.48
N SER A 26 -9.93 2.16 2.05
CA SER A 26 -8.46 2.17 2.11
C SER A 26 -7.88 3.32 1.30
N GLY A 27 -8.40 3.58 0.10
CA GLY A 27 -7.98 4.70 -0.74
C GLY A 27 -8.25 6.06 -0.08
N MET A 28 -9.42 6.24 0.56
CA MET A 28 -9.73 7.47 1.30
C MET A 28 -8.80 7.67 2.49
N ILE A 29 -8.52 6.61 3.25
CA ILE A 29 -7.59 6.66 4.39
C ILE A 29 -6.19 7.00 3.90
N TRP A 30 -5.72 6.37 2.83
CA TRP A 30 -4.39 6.66 2.28
C TRP A 30 -4.26 8.08 1.75
N SER A 31 -5.29 8.61 1.08
CA SER A 31 -5.28 10.01 0.64
C SER A 31 -5.22 10.98 1.83
N SER A 32 -5.94 10.66 2.91
CA SER A 32 -5.90 11.45 4.15
C SER A 32 -4.52 11.39 4.82
N ASP A 33 -3.90 10.20 4.84
CA ASP A 33 -2.56 9.99 5.36
C ASP A 33 -1.53 10.84 4.60
N GLY A 34 -1.58 10.84 3.25
CA GLY A 34 -0.70 11.66 2.42
C GLY A 34 -0.84 13.17 2.68
N LEU A 35 -2.06 13.65 2.96
CA LEU A 35 -2.29 15.05 3.33
C LEU A 35 -1.71 15.37 4.71
N ILE A 36 -1.90 14.49 5.69
CA ILE A 36 -1.38 14.66 7.05
C ILE A 36 0.15 14.64 7.03
N LEU A 37 0.75 13.67 6.36
CA LEU A 37 2.21 13.56 6.23
C LEU A 37 2.80 14.75 5.48
N GLY A 38 2.18 15.18 4.38
CA GLY A 38 2.64 16.36 3.64
C GLY A 38 2.59 17.63 4.48
N LYS A 39 1.54 17.82 5.28
CA LYS A 39 1.44 18.93 6.21
C LYS A 39 2.46 18.80 7.35
N GLY A 40 2.63 17.62 7.91
CA GLY A 40 3.61 17.38 8.98
C GLY A 40 5.05 17.65 8.53
N LEU A 41 5.39 17.32 7.28
CA LEU A 41 6.71 17.60 6.70
C LEU A 41 6.94 19.10 6.44
N ALA A 42 5.88 19.89 6.30
CA ALA A 42 5.96 21.34 6.15
C ALA A 42 6.03 22.10 7.51
N GLU A 43 5.94 21.39 8.62
CA GLU A 43 5.98 21.95 9.97
C GLU A 43 7.34 21.68 10.64
N LYS A 44 7.67 22.50 11.65
CA LYS A 44 8.88 22.28 12.48
C LYS A 44 8.78 20.97 13.26
N PRO A 45 9.87 20.20 13.36
CA PRO A 45 11.24 20.49 12.97
C PRO A 45 11.61 20.05 11.53
N PHE A 46 10.65 19.54 10.76
CA PHE A 46 10.91 18.89 9.44
C PHE A 46 11.10 19.90 8.30
N ASP A 47 10.66 21.14 8.44
CA ASP A 47 10.77 22.21 7.42
C ASP A 47 12.19 22.81 7.29
N ASN A 48 13.17 22.28 8.05
CA ASN A 48 14.53 22.77 8.02
C ASN A 48 15.25 22.39 6.73
N PRO A 49 15.71 23.39 5.91
CA PRO A 49 16.42 23.12 4.64
C PRO A 49 17.67 22.26 4.80
N ALA A 50 18.34 22.29 5.94
CA ALA A 50 19.49 21.42 6.23
C ALA A 50 19.13 19.94 6.35
N LEU A 51 17.86 19.64 6.60
CA LEU A 51 17.35 18.29 6.78
C LEU A 51 16.54 17.76 5.59
N TRP A 52 16.63 18.44 4.43
CA TRP A 52 15.82 18.14 3.23
C TRP A 52 15.77 16.65 2.84
N LEU A 53 16.87 15.92 3.05
CA LEU A 53 16.97 14.48 2.80
C LEU A 53 16.58 13.65 4.04
N PHE A 54 17.05 14.06 5.22
CA PHE A 54 16.89 13.26 6.43
C PHE A 54 15.48 13.32 7.01
N ALA A 55 14.82 14.47 6.92
CA ALA A 55 13.48 14.65 7.46
C ALA A 55 12.44 13.70 6.80
N PRO A 56 12.34 13.60 5.46
CA PRO A 56 11.44 12.65 4.82
C PRO A 56 11.80 11.19 5.11
N LEU A 57 13.10 10.84 5.15
CA LEU A 57 13.53 9.48 5.47
C LEU A 57 13.22 9.10 6.92
N LEU A 58 13.41 10.01 7.86
CA LEU A 58 13.05 9.80 9.26
C LEU A 58 11.53 9.64 9.41
N ALA A 59 10.75 10.49 8.75
CA ALA A 59 9.30 10.39 8.74
C ALA A 59 8.81 9.06 8.15
N ALA A 60 9.43 8.60 7.05
CA ALA A 60 9.15 7.28 6.47
C ALA A 60 9.45 6.15 7.46
N GLY A 61 10.60 6.20 8.12
CA GLY A 61 10.97 5.19 9.12
C GLY A 61 10.01 5.16 10.32
N LEU A 62 9.61 6.31 10.82
CA LEU A 62 8.62 6.42 11.91
C LEU A 62 7.25 5.90 11.49
N HIS A 63 6.78 6.27 10.29
CA HIS A 63 5.53 5.79 9.73
C HIS A 63 5.52 4.26 9.64
N ASP A 64 6.54 3.67 9.02
CA ASP A 64 6.63 2.21 8.84
C ASP A 64 6.79 1.49 10.18
N PHE A 65 7.53 2.06 11.12
CA PHE A 65 7.65 1.53 12.47
C PHE A 65 6.30 1.50 13.20
N CYS A 66 5.54 2.59 13.17
CA CYS A 66 4.21 2.66 13.77
C CYS A 66 3.24 1.67 13.10
N ALA A 67 3.28 1.56 11.77
CA ALA A 67 2.47 0.61 11.01
C ALA A 67 2.81 -0.84 11.38
N ALA A 68 4.10 -1.16 11.54
CA ALA A 68 4.56 -2.48 11.97
C ALA A 68 4.09 -2.80 13.39
N CYS A 69 4.23 -1.88 14.34
CA CYS A 69 3.75 -2.05 15.71
C CYS A 69 2.24 -2.29 15.78
N LEU A 70 1.47 -1.50 15.04
CA LEU A 70 0.01 -1.65 14.96
C LEU A 70 -0.37 -2.99 14.35
N SER A 71 0.29 -3.39 13.25
CA SER A 71 0.05 -4.67 12.58
C SER A 71 0.37 -5.85 13.50
N LEU A 72 1.46 -5.79 14.25
CA LEU A 72 1.83 -6.82 15.22
C LEU A 72 0.82 -6.90 16.36
N ALA A 73 0.37 -5.75 16.88
CA ALA A 73 -0.65 -5.70 17.93
C ALA A 73 -1.97 -6.31 17.48
N ILE A 74 -2.45 -5.97 16.28
CA ILE A 74 -3.68 -6.53 15.69
C ILE A 74 -3.56 -8.04 15.50
N ASN A 75 -2.46 -8.51 14.89
CA ASN A 75 -2.24 -9.95 14.69
C ASN A 75 -2.08 -10.71 16.02
N GLY A 76 -1.43 -10.08 17.00
CA GLY A 76 -1.33 -10.63 18.36
C GLY A 76 -2.70 -10.78 19.02
N ALA A 77 -3.54 -9.74 18.97
CA ALA A 77 -4.90 -9.75 19.50
C ALA A 77 -5.80 -10.79 18.81
N GLN A 78 -5.56 -11.07 17.51
CA GLN A 78 -6.26 -12.11 16.75
C GLN A 78 -5.70 -13.53 16.99
N GLY A 79 -4.70 -13.71 17.85
CA GLY A 79 -4.06 -15.00 18.12
C GLY A 79 -3.22 -15.55 16.96
N LYS A 80 -2.92 -14.73 15.95
CA LYS A 80 -2.19 -15.12 14.72
C LYS A 80 -0.67 -15.04 14.85
N GLY A 81 -0.12 -14.76 16.02
CA GLY A 81 1.31 -14.58 16.24
C GLY A 81 2.18 -15.77 15.74
N ARG A 82 1.71 -17.01 15.96
CA ARG A 82 2.40 -18.20 15.44
C ARG A 82 2.42 -18.26 13.91
N GLU A 83 1.35 -17.83 13.25
CA GLU A 83 1.27 -17.78 11.79
C GLU A 83 2.21 -16.74 11.22
N VAL A 84 2.31 -15.57 11.84
CA VAL A 84 3.25 -14.52 11.46
C VAL A 84 4.68 -15.05 11.49
N ILE A 85 5.10 -15.68 12.60
CA ILE A 85 6.45 -16.24 12.75
C ILE A 85 6.70 -17.34 11.70
N ARG A 86 5.73 -18.24 11.49
CA ARG A 86 5.84 -19.31 10.49
C ARG A 86 5.99 -18.74 9.08
N THR A 87 5.20 -17.72 8.74
CA THR A 87 5.24 -17.06 7.43
C THR A 87 6.58 -16.36 7.21
N LEU A 88 7.08 -15.62 8.19
CA LEU A 88 8.40 -14.95 8.10
C LEU A 88 9.55 -15.94 7.88
N ARG A 89 9.47 -17.13 8.46
CA ARG A 89 10.48 -18.19 8.30
C ARG A 89 10.36 -18.96 6.98
N SER A 90 9.25 -18.82 6.26
CA SER A 90 9.03 -19.46 4.97
C SER A 90 9.91 -18.86 3.87
N LYS A 91 10.08 -19.58 2.74
CA LYS A 91 10.81 -19.06 1.57
C LYS A 91 10.14 -17.78 1.02
N ALA A 92 8.81 -17.77 0.94
CA ALA A 92 8.05 -16.60 0.51
C ALA A 92 8.23 -15.42 1.48
N GLY A 93 8.15 -15.66 2.80
CA GLY A 93 8.36 -14.62 3.81
C GLY A 93 9.75 -13.99 3.74
N ARG A 94 10.80 -14.79 3.54
CA ARG A 94 12.16 -14.26 3.35
C ARG A 94 12.28 -13.40 2.09
N SER A 95 11.65 -13.78 0.99
CA SER A 95 11.60 -12.95 -0.22
C SER A 95 10.86 -11.63 0.03
N CYS A 96 9.76 -11.66 0.80
CA CYS A 96 9.05 -10.45 1.21
C CYS A 96 9.90 -9.53 2.10
N ILE A 97 10.72 -10.10 3.01
CA ILE A 97 11.64 -9.29 3.84
C ILE A 97 12.64 -8.53 2.96
N TRP A 98 13.27 -9.21 1.99
CA TRP A 98 14.17 -8.54 1.05
C TRP A 98 13.46 -7.49 0.20
N GLY A 99 12.25 -7.80 -0.29
CA GLY A 99 11.42 -6.82 -0.99
C GLY A 99 11.08 -5.60 -0.14
N ALA A 100 10.76 -5.80 1.13
CA ALA A 100 10.47 -4.72 2.08
C ALA A 100 11.71 -3.87 2.41
N LEU A 101 12.89 -4.51 2.62
CA LEU A 101 14.14 -3.80 2.87
C LEU A 101 14.55 -2.87 1.72
N LEU A 102 14.23 -3.23 0.49
CA LEU A 102 14.47 -2.39 -0.67
C LEU A 102 13.31 -1.40 -0.90
N GLY A 103 12.08 -1.87 -0.74
CA GLY A 103 10.87 -1.09 -1.04
C GLY A 103 10.61 0.03 -0.04
N ALA A 104 10.81 -0.18 1.26
CA ALA A 104 10.53 0.82 2.28
C ALA A 104 11.42 2.08 2.14
N PRO A 105 12.76 2.00 2.10
CA PRO A 105 13.59 3.18 1.95
C PRO A 105 13.41 3.86 0.58
N LEU A 106 13.31 3.10 -0.51
CA LEU A 106 13.20 3.65 -1.86
C LEU A 106 11.76 4.09 -2.18
N GLY A 107 10.77 3.28 -1.81
CA GLY A 107 9.36 3.55 -2.08
C GLY A 107 8.81 4.61 -1.14
N MET A 108 8.77 4.34 0.15
CA MET A 108 8.19 5.26 1.14
C MET A 108 9.06 6.49 1.35
N GLY A 109 10.38 6.33 1.40
CA GLY A 109 11.32 7.45 1.50
C GLY A 109 11.23 8.38 0.28
N GLY A 110 11.20 7.83 -0.93
CA GLY A 110 11.02 8.59 -2.16
C GLY A 110 9.65 9.28 -2.24
N TYR A 111 8.59 8.62 -1.79
CA TYR A 111 7.25 9.20 -1.70
C TYR A 111 7.19 10.41 -0.74
N LEU A 112 7.72 10.28 0.48
CA LEU A 112 7.73 11.38 1.44
C LEU A 112 8.68 12.51 1.01
N MET A 113 9.78 12.18 0.34
CA MET A 113 10.65 13.19 -0.27
C MET A 113 9.91 13.98 -1.37
N ALA A 114 9.15 13.30 -2.22
CA ALA A 114 8.30 13.97 -3.19
C ALA A 114 7.23 14.85 -2.54
N LEU A 115 6.58 14.35 -1.47
CA LEU A 115 5.62 15.14 -0.69
C LEU A 115 6.23 16.39 -0.08
N SER A 116 7.46 16.33 0.45
CA SER A 116 8.14 17.48 1.04
C SER A 116 8.56 18.52 -0.02
N MET A 117 8.90 18.07 -1.23
CA MET A 117 9.39 18.96 -2.31
C MET A 117 8.28 19.53 -3.17
N ALA A 118 7.31 18.71 -3.57
CA ALA A 118 6.27 19.08 -4.53
C ALA A 118 4.89 19.26 -3.89
N GLY A 119 4.71 18.79 -2.67
CA GLY A 119 3.44 18.83 -1.95
C GLY A 119 2.43 17.76 -2.39
N PRO A 120 1.41 17.51 -1.55
CA PRO A 120 0.44 16.43 -1.79
C PRO A 120 -0.42 16.65 -3.04
N ALA A 121 -0.67 17.90 -3.45
CA ALA A 121 -1.49 18.20 -4.61
C ALA A 121 -0.94 17.64 -5.93
N TYR A 122 0.38 17.52 -6.05
CA TYR A 122 1.05 16.93 -7.21
C TYR A 122 1.36 15.46 -7.01
N VAL A 123 1.82 15.09 -5.82
CA VAL A 123 2.31 13.73 -5.55
C VAL A 123 1.18 12.71 -5.52
N LEU A 124 0.03 13.02 -4.90
CA LEU A 124 -1.08 12.07 -4.79
C LEU A 124 -1.65 11.65 -6.16
N PRO A 125 -1.93 12.57 -7.12
CA PRO A 125 -2.38 12.15 -8.45
C PRO A 125 -1.34 11.31 -9.20
N ILE A 126 -0.06 11.64 -9.10
CA ILE A 126 1.01 10.87 -9.76
C ILE A 126 1.12 9.46 -9.16
N THR A 127 1.07 9.35 -7.83
CA THR A 127 1.12 8.04 -7.18
C THR A 127 -0.14 7.21 -7.41
N SER A 128 -1.28 7.82 -7.76
CA SER A 128 -2.48 7.07 -8.13
C SER A 128 -2.32 6.24 -9.40
N LEU A 129 -1.30 6.49 -10.22
CA LEU A 129 -0.96 5.68 -11.40
C LEU A 129 -0.28 4.35 -11.05
N TYR A 130 0.13 4.13 -9.79
CA TYR A 130 0.84 2.91 -9.42
C TYR A 130 0.09 1.60 -9.74
N PRO A 131 -1.25 1.48 -9.63
CA PRO A 131 -1.94 0.25 -10.02
C PRO A 131 -1.82 -0.05 -11.51
N ALA A 132 -1.80 0.98 -12.37
CA ALA A 132 -1.60 0.81 -13.81
C ALA A 132 -0.17 0.31 -14.10
N ILE A 133 0.83 0.88 -13.44
CA ILE A 133 2.22 0.43 -13.56
C ILE A 133 2.37 -1.01 -13.04
N ALA A 134 1.76 -1.34 -11.90
CA ALA A 134 1.76 -2.69 -11.36
C ALA A 134 1.13 -3.71 -12.31
N ALA A 135 0.00 -3.36 -12.95
CA ALA A 135 -0.65 -4.20 -13.94
C ALA A 135 0.23 -4.42 -15.19
N LEU A 136 0.92 -3.38 -15.66
CA LEU A 136 1.89 -3.49 -16.75
C LEU A 136 3.07 -4.41 -16.39
N LEU A 137 3.62 -4.26 -15.19
CA LEU A 137 4.70 -5.10 -14.70
C LEU A 137 4.24 -6.57 -14.56
N ALA A 138 3.04 -6.81 -14.04
CA ALA A 138 2.46 -8.15 -13.94
C ALA A 138 2.29 -8.79 -15.34
N LEU A 139 1.85 -8.03 -16.33
CA LEU A 139 1.73 -8.49 -17.70
C LEU A 139 3.09 -8.88 -18.30
N VAL A 140 4.13 -8.07 -18.07
CA VAL A 140 5.47 -8.28 -18.65
C VAL A 140 6.23 -9.38 -17.90
N PHE A 141 6.30 -9.32 -16.58
CA PHE A 141 7.15 -10.21 -15.77
C PHE A 141 6.44 -11.51 -15.37
N LEU A 142 5.15 -11.43 -15.00
CA LEU A 142 4.37 -12.59 -14.57
C LEU A 142 3.62 -13.23 -15.73
N LYS A 143 3.61 -12.57 -16.93
CA LYS A 143 2.86 -13.00 -18.11
C LYS A 143 1.36 -13.23 -17.83
N GLU A 144 0.82 -12.51 -16.87
CA GLU A 144 -0.60 -12.55 -16.52
C GLU A 144 -1.42 -11.80 -17.58
N ARG A 145 -2.56 -12.38 -17.94
CA ARG A 145 -3.47 -11.72 -18.91
C ARG A 145 -4.39 -10.77 -18.15
N VAL A 146 -4.22 -9.49 -18.37
CA VAL A 146 -5.13 -8.46 -17.84
C VAL A 146 -6.34 -8.38 -18.78
N SER A 147 -7.56 -8.53 -18.24
CA SER A 147 -8.79 -8.45 -19.02
C SER A 147 -9.03 -7.02 -19.54
N LEU A 148 -9.70 -6.89 -20.69
CA LEU A 148 -10.09 -5.57 -21.23
C LEU A 148 -10.95 -4.75 -20.25
N ARG A 149 -11.75 -5.43 -19.42
CA ARG A 149 -12.55 -4.77 -18.37
C ARG A 149 -11.67 -4.17 -17.29
N ALA A 150 -10.57 -4.85 -16.92
CA ALA A 150 -9.61 -4.31 -15.95
C ALA A 150 -8.85 -3.11 -16.52
N TRP A 151 -8.50 -3.14 -17.81
CA TRP A 151 -7.92 -1.97 -18.49
C TRP A 151 -8.88 -0.78 -18.53
N GLY A 152 -10.16 -1.04 -18.80
CA GLY A 152 -11.20 0.01 -18.70
C GLY A 152 -11.31 0.62 -17.31
N GLY A 153 -11.21 -0.20 -16.25
CA GLY A 153 -11.21 0.27 -14.87
C GLY A 153 -9.95 1.04 -14.45
N LEU A 154 -8.81 0.78 -15.10
CA LEU A 154 -7.56 1.52 -14.87
C LEU A 154 -7.51 2.87 -15.60
N ALA A 155 -8.32 3.03 -16.64
CA ALA A 155 -8.40 4.27 -17.45
C ALA A 155 -9.40 5.29 -16.89
N LEU A 156 -10.24 4.91 -15.90
CA LEU A 156 -11.18 5.77 -15.20
C LEU A 156 -10.55 6.37 -13.94
#